data_8c5dbf03c9de29cde1d7afc52dbfebca
#
_entry.id   8c5dbf03c9de29cde1d7afc52dbfebca
#
_cell.length_a   1.000
_cell.length_b   1.000
_cell.length_c   1.000
_cell.angle_alpha   90.00
_cell.angle_beta   90.00
_cell.angle_gamma   90.00
#
_symmetry.space_group_name_H-M   'P 1'
#
loop_
_entity.id
_entity.type
_entity.pdbx_description
1 polymer ?
#
loop_
_entity_poly.entity_id
_entity_poly.type
_entity_poly.pdbx_seq_one_letter_code
_entity_poly.pdbx_strand_id
1 'polypeptide(L)'
;ARRQRQMCIRDSFLVIPKEHIASAAEITPENAGMVAHIFATIARICAEHGWESYRVVTNCGEQAGQTVQHLHFHVLSGRDMTWPPG
;
A
#
# COMPACT_ATOMS: atom_id res chain seq x y z
N ALA A 1 -2.03 -3.51 9.82
CA ALA A 1 -2.12 -4.20 8.51
C ALA A 1 -3.34 -5.10 8.51
N ARG A 2 -3.94 -5.25 7.38
CA ARG A 2 -5.15 -6.04 7.27
C ARG A 2 -5.21 -6.64 5.87
N ARG A 3 -5.66 -7.88 5.81
CA ARG A 3 -5.78 -8.56 4.54
C ARG A 3 -6.94 -7.98 3.74
N GLN A 4 -6.67 -7.66 2.51
CA GLN A 4 -7.65 -7.17 1.58
C GLN A 4 -8.36 -8.35 0.93
N ARG A 5 -9.67 -8.21 0.70
CA ARG A 5 -10.39 -9.22 -0.06
C ARG A 5 -9.84 -9.26 -1.47
N GLN A 6 -9.70 -10.45 -1.98
CA GLN A 6 -9.24 -10.69 -3.31
C GLN A 6 -10.14 -10.05 -4.35
N MET A 7 -9.56 -9.45 -5.36
CA MET A 7 -10.31 -8.90 -6.48
C MET A 7 -9.74 -9.44 -7.77
N CYS A 8 -9.04 -8.59 -8.56
CA CYS A 8 -8.40 -9.03 -9.79
C CYS A 8 -7.00 -9.58 -9.53
N ILE A 9 -6.47 -9.32 -8.38
CA ILE A 9 -5.11 -9.70 -7.99
C ILE A 9 -5.21 -10.93 -7.11
N ARG A 10 -4.38 -11.92 -7.38
CA ARG A 10 -4.46 -13.17 -6.63
C ARG A 10 -4.29 -12.95 -5.14
N ASP A 11 -3.28 -12.19 -4.76
CA ASP A 11 -3.01 -11.94 -3.36
C ASP A 11 -2.79 -10.46 -3.12
N SER A 12 -3.40 -9.94 -2.07
CA SER A 12 -3.24 -8.53 -1.73
C SER A 12 -3.52 -8.32 -0.26
N PHE A 13 -2.97 -7.22 0.27
CA PHE A 13 -3.35 -6.75 1.60
C PHE A 13 -3.18 -5.25 1.66
N LEU A 14 -3.79 -4.66 2.68
CA LEU A 14 -3.70 -3.22 2.93
C LEU A 14 -2.87 -2.96 4.16
N VAL A 15 -2.11 -1.87 4.13
CA VAL A 15 -1.42 -1.35 5.31
C VAL A 15 -1.93 0.07 5.53
N ILE A 16 -2.40 0.34 6.73
CA ILE A 16 -3.03 1.60 7.08
C ILE A 16 -2.38 2.13 8.35
N PRO A 17 -1.87 3.39 8.34
CA PRO A 17 -1.32 3.97 9.57
C PRO A 17 -2.43 4.23 10.57
N LYS A 18 -2.10 4.19 11.86
CA LYS A 18 -3.06 4.53 12.89
C LYS A 18 -3.35 6.02 12.93
N GLU A 19 -2.36 6.83 12.58
CA GLU A 19 -2.54 8.27 12.50
C GLU A 19 -3.46 8.61 11.34
N HIS A 20 -4.32 9.60 11.53
CA HIS A 20 -5.19 10.03 10.45
C HIS A 20 -4.45 10.96 9.52
N ILE A 21 -4.18 10.48 8.31
CA ILE A 21 -3.55 11.24 7.25
C ILE A 21 -4.38 10.97 6.00
N ALA A 22 -4.84 12.03 5.34
CA ALA A 22 -5.79 11.85 4.25
C ALA A 22 -5.17 11.16 3.04
N SER A 23 -3.95 11.51 2.68
CA SER A 23 -3.32 10.94 1.48
C SER A 23 -1.83 11.19 1.51
N ALA A 24 -1.15 10.68 0.48
CA ALA A 24 0.30 10.87 0.34
C ALA A 24 0.68 12.36 0.25
N ALA A 25 -0.22 13.20 -0.24
CA ALA A 25 0.04 14.63 -0.35
C ALA A 25 0.18 15.31 1.01
N GLU A 26 -0.28 14.66 2.08
CA GLU A 26 -0.21 15.19 3.44
C GLU A 26 1.04 14.74 4.20
N ILE A 27 1.93 13.99 3.56
CA ILE A 27 3.15 13.53 4.20
C ILE A 27 4.16 14.66 4.23
N THR A 28 4.75 14.91 5.40
CA THR A 28 5.73 15.96 5.62
C THR A 28 6.98 15.37 6.26
N PRO A 29 8.07 16.11 6.34
CA PRO A 29 9.26 15.61 7.05
C PRO A 29 8.97 15.22 8.50
N GLU A 30 7.98 15.87 9.12
CA GLU A 30 7.64 15.59 10.51
C GLU A 30 6.93 14.26 10.69
N ASN A 31 6.17 13.80 9.70
CA ASN A 31 5.44 12.53 9.82
C ASN A 31 5.98 11.44 8.91
N ALA A 32 7.04 11.70 8.16
CA ALA A 32 7.58 10.73 7.21
C ALA A 32 8.13 9.46 7.86
N GLY A 33 8.49 9.52 9.15
CA GLY A 33 8.94 8.34 9.87
C GLY A 33 7.89 7.23 9.89
N MET A 34 6.63 7.61 9.90
CA MET A 34 5.53 6.66 9.85
C MET A 34 5.54 5.88 8.52
N VAL A 35 5.86 6.56 7.41
CA VAL A 35 5.93 5.91 6.10
C VAL A 35 7.10 4.93 6.06
N ALA A 36 8.23 5.31 6.64
CA ALA A 36 9.38 4.40 6.73
C ALA A 36 9.00 3.13 7.48
N HIS A 37 8.28 3.28 8.58
CA HIS A 37 7.81 2.14 9.35
C HIS A 37 6.85 1.26 8.55
N ILE A 38 5.97 1.89 7.77
CA ILE A 38 5.03 1.17 6.92
C ILE A 38 5.78 0.30 5.91
N PHE A 39 6.78 0.85 5.24
CA PHE A 39 7.53 0.07 4.26
C PHE A 39 8.33 -1.06 4.90
N ALA A 40 8.89 -0.84 6.08
CA ALA A 40 9.56 -1.91 6.81
C ALA A 40 8.58 -3.02 7.16
N THR A 41 7.36 -2.66 7.55
CA THR A 41 6.30 -3.62 7.86
C THR A 41 5.90 -4.41 6.62
N ILE A 42 5.74 -3.73 5.49
CA ILE A 42 5.41 -4.39 4.22
C ILE A 42 6.49 -5.42 3.88
N ALA A 43 7.75 -5.03 3.96
CA ALA A 43 8.85 -5.95 3.64
C ALA A 43 8.83 -7.17 4.53
N ARG A 44 8.55 -6.97 5.82
CA ARG A 44 8.48 -8.09 6.77
C ARG A 44 7.34 -9.04 6.46
N ILE A 45 6.15 -8.48 6.20
CA ILE A 45 4.97 -9.30 5.91
C ILE A 45 5.17 -10.09 4.63
N CYS A 46 5.69 -9.44 3.58
CA CYS A 46 5.93 -10.13 2.32
C CYS A 46 6.94 -11.26 2.50
N ALA A 47 8.00 -11.03 3.27
CA ALA A 47 8.98 -12.07 3.53
C ALA A 47 8.37 -13.24 4.28
N GLU A 48 7.50 -12.96 5.25
CA GLU A 48 6.84 -14.00 6.03
C GLU A 48 5.93 -14.87 5.16
N HIS A 49 5.36 -14.28 4.12
CA HIS A 49 4.49 -15.01 3.21
C HIS A 49 5.22 -15.61 2.01
N GLY A 50 6.53 -15.42 1.94
CA GLY A 50 7.30 -15.93 0.82
C GLY A 50 7.10 -15.15 -0.48
N TRP A 51 6.60 -13.93 -0.40
CA TRP A 51 6.40 -13.10 -1.58
C TRP A 51 7.70 -12.37 -1.91
N GLU A 52 8.34 -12.77 -3.01
CA GLU A 52 9.58 -12.16 -3.45
C GLU A 52 9.36 -11.01 -4.42
N SER A 53 8.21 -10.98 -5.05
CA SER A 53 7.86 -9.93 -6.01
C SER A 53 6.50 -9.37 -5.67
N TYR A 54 6.42 -8.07 -5.54
CA TYR A 54 5.15 -7.43 -5.21
C TYR A 54 5.19 -5.98 -5.65
N ARG A 55 4.02 -5.39 -5.75
CA ARG A 55 3.85 -3.99 -6.13
C ARG A 55 3.13 -3.27 -4.99
N VAL A 56 3.59 -2.07 -4.69
CA VAL A 56 2.97 -1.25 -3.64
C VAL A 56 2.33 -0.05 -4.31
N VAL A 57 1.07 0.20 -4.00
CA VAL A 57 0.30 1.29 -4.60
C VAL A 57 -0.39 2.09 -3.51
N THR A 58 -0.28 3.41 -3.59
CA THR A 58 -1.12 4.29 -2.81
C THR A 58 -1.69 5.33 -3.78
N ASN A 59 -2.98 5.59 -3.66
CA ASN A 59 -3.66 6.54 -4.54
C ASN A 59 -3.83 7.87 -3.82
N CYS A 60 -3.51 8.95 -4.51
CA CYS A 60 -3.64 10.29 -3.96
C CYS A 60 -4.55 11.09 -4.89
N GLY A 61 -5.75 11.44 -4.40
CA GLY A 61 -6.70 12.22 -5.16
C GLY A 61 -7.68 11.37 -5.97
N GLU A 62 -8.81 11.96 -6.30
CA GLU A 62 -9.89 11.26 -7.00
C GLU A 62 -9.48 10.71 -8.35
N GLN A 63 -8.74 11.49 -9.12
CA GLN A 63 -8.35 11.07 -10.47
C GLN A 63 -7.39 9.89 -10.44
N ALA A 64 -6.68 9.71 -9.32
CA ALA A 64 -5.79 8.57 -9.16
C ALA A 64 -6.52 7.37 -8.56
N GLY A 65 -7.81 7.51 -8.26
CA GLY A 65 -8.61 6.41 -7.75
C GLY A 65 -8.79 6.37 -6.25
N GLN A 66 -8.45 7.45 -5.55
CA GLN A 66 -8.64 7.48 -4.11
C GLN A 66 -10.11 7.71 -3.78
N THR A 67 -10.74 6.74 -3.13
CA THR A 67 -12.13 6.83 -2.74
C THR A 67 -12.31 6.97 -1.23
N VAL A 68 -11.28 6.65 -0.45
CA VAL A 68 -11.31 6.75 1.01
C VAL A 68 -10.25 7.77 1.42
N GLN A 69 -10.65 8.77 2.20
CA GLN A 69 -9.77 9.86 2.60
C GLN A 69 -8.98 9.49 3.85
N HIS A 70 -8.24 8.41 3.74
CA HIS A 70 -7.33 7.93 4.77
C HIS A 70 -6.21 7.20 4.04
N LEU A 71 -4.98 7.61 4.29
CA LEU A 71 -3.81 7.04 3.63
C LEU A 71 -3.78 5.53 3.81
N HIS A 72 -3.61 4.81 2.72
CA HIS A 72 -3.46 3.37 2.77
C HIS A 72 -2.61 2.90 1.60
N PHE A 73 -1.97 1.77 1.80
CA PHE A 73 -1.07 1.18 0.80
C PHE A 73 -1.57 -0.20 0.45
N HIS A 74 -1.79 -0.42 -0.84
CA HIS A 74 -2.12 -1.76 -1.35
C HIS A 74 -0.83 -2.47 -1.68
N VAL A 75 -0.71 -3.72 -1.26
CA VAL A 75 0.43 -4.56 -1.61
C VAL A 75 -0.12 -5.70 -2.42
N LEU A 76 0.35 -5.84 -3.64
CA LEU A 76 -0.22 -6.74 -4.64
C LEU A 76 0.82 -7.76 -5.08
N SER A 77 0.43 -9.03 -5.15
CA SER A 77 1.33 -10.09 -5.56
C SER A 77 0.51 -11.22 -6.21
N GLY A 78 1.17 -12.26 -6.66
CA GLY A 78 0.52 -13.48 -7.12
C GLY A 78 0.32 -13.58 -8.62
N ARG A 79 0.76 -12.59 -9.37
CA ARG A 79 0.75 -12.67 -10.83
C ARG A 79 1.80 -11.73 -11.39
N ASP A 80 2.12 -11.92 -12.66
CA ASP A 80 3.00 -10.98 -13.34
C ASP A 80 2.30 -9.65 -13.52
N MET A 81 3.00 -8.58 -13.20
CA MET A 81 2.49 -7.23 -13.33
C MET A 81 3.07 -6.60 -14.58
N THR A 82 2.26 -5.81 -15.26
CA THR A 82 2.69 -5.20 -16.51
C THR A 82 3.01 -3.73 -16.33
N TRP A 83 3.54 -3.13 -17.35
CA TRP A 83 3.88 -1.72 -17.39
C TRP A 83 3.22 -1.10 -18.60
N PRO A 84 2.58 0.08 -18.54
CA PRO A 84 2.51 0.95 -17.33
C PRO A 84 1.61 0.37 -16.23
N PRO A 85 1.80 0.82 -14.99
CA PRO A 85 1.12 0.21 -13.84
C PRO A 85 -0.34 0.60 -13.67
N GLY A 86 -0.87 1.44 -14.50
CA GLY A 86 -2.25 1.87 -14.31
C GLY A 86 -3.12 1.84 -15.52
#